data_5a49b26ad60b8c037cd66b107d526c46
#
_entry.id   5a49b26ad60b8c037cd66b107d526c46
#
_cell.length_a   1.000
_cell.length_b   1.000
_cell.length_c   1.000
_cell.angle_alpha   90.00
_cell.angle_beta   90.00
_cell.angle_gamma   90.00
#
_symmetry.space_group_name_H-M   'P 1'
#
loop_
_entity.id
_entity.type
_entity.pdbx_description
1 polymer ?
#
loop_
_entity_poly.entity_id
_entity_poly.type
_entity_poly.pdbx_seq_one_letter_code
_entity_poly.pdbx_strand_id
1 'polypeptide(L)'
;MNLHEFLIVCPLVFLAGFVDAIAGGGGLISLPAYMFAGIPVHHAIATNKLSSATGTAVSTWHLVKSKCVDIFLVPGTVACAFVGSIAGANLALIISDKVLKTVLVFVLPVVAFCVLRDKDLKPVIPEGFTSKKQYLIMAACSFVIGIYDGFYGPGTGTFLLLAFTKLGKLDMEKATGNVKVVNLTSNISALITFILAGKILWVLGLSASVFSIAGHYLGAHMVVKNGVKIIKPIILLVLALLLIKIVLGI
;
A
#
# COMPACT_ATOMS: atom_id res chain seq x y z
N MET A 1 11.28 10.68 22.23
CA MET A 1 11.67 10.23 20.87
C MET A 1 13.16 10.47 20.72
N ASN A 2 13.89 9.44 20.31
CA ASN A 2 15.35 9.45 20.23
C ASN A 2 15.79 9.70 18.77
N LEU A 3 16.95 10.33 18.56
CA LEU A 3 17.52 10.55 17.22
C LEU A 3 17.64 9.25 16.40
N HIS A 4 17.91 8.14 17.08
CA HIS A 4 18.00 6.81 16.48
C HIS A 4 16.71 6.38 15.73
N GLU A 5 15.53 6.71 16.26
CA GLU A 5 14.24 6.41 15.61
C GLU A 5 14.12 7.10 14.24
N PHE A 6 14.54 8.36 14.14
CA PHE A 6 14.51 9.11 12.88
C PHE A 6 15.55 8.58 11.88
N LEU A 7 16.75 8.24 12.34
CA LEU A 7 17.82 7.72 11.48
C LEU A 7 17.47 6.36 10.85
N ILE A 8 16.64 5.55 11.50
CA ILE A 8 16.15 4.29 10.94
C ILE A 8 14.93 4.53 10.08
N VAL A 9 13.91 5.22 10.62
CA VAL A 9 12.60 5.32 9.98
C VAL A 9 12.64 6.16 8.71
N CYS A 10 13.26 7.35 8.75
CA CYS A 10 13.16 8.28 7.63
C CYS A 10 13.79 7.76 6.32
N PRO A 11 15.02 7.21 6.29
CA PRO A 11 15.59 6.66 5.07
C PRO A 11 14.82 5.44 4.55
N LEU A 12 14.35 4.56 5.44
CA LEU A 12 13.59 3.39 5.05
C LEU A 12 12.19 3.76 4.55
N VAL A 13 11.56 4.81 5.09
CA VAL A 13 10.30 5.34 4.58
C VAL A 13 10.47 6.02 3.23
N PHE A 14 11.60 6.66 2.96
CA PHE A 14 11.93 7.15 1.60
C PHE A 14 11.97 5.99 0.59
N LEU A 15 12.72 4.93 0.90
CA LEU A 15 12.79 3.73 0.06
C LEU A 15 11.42 3.07 -0.09
N ALA A 16 10.66 2.98 1.01
CA ALA A 16 9.31 2.47 1.00
C ALA A 16 8.40 3.26 0.07
N GLY A 17 8.44 4.59 0.15
CA GLY A 17 7.66 5.48 -0.71
C GLY A 17 8.04 5.36 -2.19
N PHE A 18 9.34 5.26 -2.49
CA PHE A 18 9.83 5.03 -3.84
C PHE A 18 9.29 3.72 -4.43
N VAL A 19 9.42 2.63 -3.68
CA VAL A 19 8.92 1.31 -4.07
C VAL A 19 7.40 1.31 -4.17
N ASP A 20 6.72 1.93 -3.20
CA ASP A 20 5.25 1.99 -3.18
C ASP A 20 4.70 2.71 -4.40
N ALA A 21 5.30 3.81 -4.79
CA ALA A 21 4.87 4.56 -5.97
C ALA A 21 4.94 3.71 -7.25
N ILE A 22 5.92 2.81 -7.35
CA ILE A 22 6.14 1.97 -8.53
C ILE A 22 5.28 0.69 -8.49
N ALA A 23 5.30 -0.01 -7.36
CA ALA A 23 4.81 -1.40 -7.26
C ALA A 23 3.75 -1.61 -6.17
N GLY A 24 3.48 -0.62 -5.32
CA GLY A 24 2.47 -0.71 -4.27
C GLY A 24 2.88 -1.53 -3.04
N GLY A 25 4.17 -1.78 -2.83
CA GLY A 25 4.69 -2.62 -1.75
C GLY A 25 5.38 -1.89 -0.59
N GLY A 26 5.27 -0.57 -0.51
CA GLY A 26 6.01 0.26 0.45
C GLY A 26 5.83 -0.11 1.92
N GLY A 27 4.61 -0.48 2.32
CA GLY A 27 4.32 -0.92 3.69
C GLY A 27 5.14 -2.11 4.17
N LEU A 28 5.64 -2.93 3.24
CA LEU A 28 6.52 -4.06 3.53
C LEU A 28 7.92 -3.64 4.02
N ILE A 29 8.32 -2.41 3.71
CA ILE A 29 9.58 -1.80 4.16
C ILE A 29 9.31 -0.86 5.33
N SER A 30 8.33 0.04 5.20
CA SER A 30 8.10 1.10 6.18
C SER A 30 7.62 0.56 7.53
N LEU A 31 6.64 -0.36 7.57
CA LEU A 31 6.13 -0.84 8.84
C LEU A 31 7.19 -1.58 9.68
N PRO A 32 7.99 -2.51 9.11
CA PRO A 32 9.15 -3.05 9.81
C PRO A 32 10.14 -1.98 10.26
N ALA A 33 10.37 -0.91 9.49
CA ALA A 33 11.27 0.16 9.89
C ALA A 33 10.85 0.83 11.20
N TYR A 34 9.56 1.15 11.35
CA TYR A 34 9.01 1.66 12.61
C TYR A 34 9.21 0.66 13.76
N MET A 35 8.97 -0.64 13.49
CA MET A 35 9.13 -1.67 14.52
C MET A 35 10.59 -1.89 14.93
N PHE A 36 11.54 -1.83 14.00
CA PHE A 36 12.98 -1.89 14.30
C PHE A 36 13.47 -0.68 15.10
N ALA A 37 12.84 0.45 14.90
CA ALA A 37 13.08 1.63 15.73
C ALA A 37 12.51 1.49 17.16
N GLY A 38 11.89 0.35 17.51
CA GLY A 38 11.33 0.09 18.83
C GLY A 38 9.92 0.63 19.05
N ILE A 39 9.25 1.11 18.01
CA ILE A 39 7.89 1.67 18.10
C ILE A 39 6.88 0.53 18.34
N PRO A 40 5.99 0.64 19.35
CA PRO A 40 4.91 -0.33 19.56
C PRO A 40 4.01 -0.48 18.32
N VAL A 41 3.49 -1.69 18.07
CA VAL A 41 2.85 -2.03 16.77
C VAL A 41 1.69 -1.11 16.41
N HIS A 42 0.80 -0.79 17.34
CA HIS A 42 -0.31 0.12 17.07
C HIS A 42 0.17 1.52 16.68
N HIS A 43 1.17 2.05 17.37
CA HIS A 43 1.77 3.34 17.03
C HIS A 43 2.53 3.28 15.70
N ALA A 44 3.20 2.16 15.40
CA ALA A 44 3.89 1.92 14.14
C ALA A 44 2.92 1.91 12.96
N ILE A 45 1.81 1.14 13.04
CA ILE A 45 0.76 1.10 12.00
C ILE A 45 0.16 2.49 11.82
N ALA A 46 -0.26 3.13 12.91
CA ALA A 46 -0.90 4.45 12.88
C ALA A 46 0.01 5.52 12.27
N THR A 47 1.27 5.60 12.73
CA THR A 47 2.24 6.59 12.24
C THR A 47 2.65 6.32 10.79
N ASN A 48 2.74 5.04 10.40
CA ASN A 48 2.95 4.66 9.01
C ASN A 48 1.81 5.12 8.11
N LYS A 49 0.54 5.08 8.57
CA LYS A 49 -0.60 5.59 7.78
C LYS A 49 -0.48 7.09 7.49
N LEU A 50 0.07 7.88 8.41
CA LEU A 50 0.33 9.29 8.18
C LEU A 50 1.36 9.50 7.06
N SER A 51 2.53 8.87 7.17
CA SER A 51 3.56 8.99 6.16
C SER A 51 3.16 8.38 4.81
N SER A 52 2.40 7.28 4.81
CA SER A 52 1.88 6.66 3.59
C SER A 52 0.81 7.52 2.92
N ALA A 53 -0.14 8.08 3.66
CA ALA A 53 -1.18 8.94 3.09
C ALA A 53 -0.59 10.16 2.38
N THR A 54 0.38 10.84 3.03
CA THR A 54 1.04 12.01 2.43
C THR A 54 1.83 11.67 1.17
N GLY A 55 2.62 10.59 1.20
CA GLY A 55 3.39 10.15 0.04
C GLY A 55 2.49 9.64 -1.09
N THR A 56 1.49 8.80 -0.77
CA THR A 56 0.55 8.27 -1.77
C THR A 56 -0.26 9.39 -2.41
N ALA A 57 -0.58 10.48 -1.70
CA ALA A 57 -1.23 11.65 -2.28
C ALA A 57 -0.41 12.24 -3.44
N VAL A 58 0.92 12.33 -3.28
CA VAL A 58 1.82 12.84 -4.34
C VAL A 58 1.85 11.90 -5.55
N SER A 59 2.00 10.61 -5.35
CA SER A 59 2.00 9.65 -6.46
C SER A 59 0.64 9.57 -7.15
N THR A 60 -0.47 9.63 -6.39
CA THR A 60 -1.83 9.68 -6.94
C THR A 60 -2.02 10.92 -7.81
N TRP A 61 -1.66 12.10 -7.30
CA TRP A 61 -1.70 13.35 -8.06
C TRP A 61 -0.96 13.23 -9.40
N HIS A 62 0.24 12.67 -9.37
CA HIS A 62 1.08 12.50 -10.56
C HIS A 62 0.42 11.58 -11.60
N LEU A 63 -0.14 10.45 -11.17
CA LEU A 63 -0.81 9.49 -12.06
C LEU A 63 -2.17 9.98 -12.57
N VAL A 64 -2.92 10.74 -11.77
CA VAL A 64 -4.15 11.40 -12.24
C VAL A 64 -3.83 12.41 -13.33
N LYS A 65 -2.82 13.26 -13.11
CA LYS A 65 -2.39 14.26 -14.11
C LYS A 65 -1.89 13.60 -15.40
N SER A 66 -1.28 12.43 -15.32
CA SER A 66 -0.80 11.65 -16.46
C SER A 66 -1.91 10.80 -17.11
N LYS A 67 -3.19 10.98 -16.72
CA LYS A 67 -4.37 10.27 -17.27
C LYS A 67 -4.31 8.73 -17.11
N CYS A 68 -3.52 8.22 -16.18
CA CYS A 68 -3.43 6.80 -15.86
C CYS A 68 -4.61 6.28 -15.02
N VAL A 69 -5.55 7.14 -14.64
CA VAL A 69 -6.73 6.76 -13.84
C VAL A 69 -7.95 6.63 -14.74
N ASP A 70 -8.74 5.58 -14.53
CA ASP A 70 -10.08 5.46 -15.09
C ASP A 70 -11.09 6.06 -14.11
N ILE A 71 -11.53 7.29 -14.40
CA ILE A 71 -12.40 8.09 -13.51
C ILE A 71 -13.76 7.40 -13.29
N PHE A 72 -14.22 6.60 -14.26
CA PHE A 72 -15.51 5.90 -14.15
C PHE A 72 -15.52 4.84 -13.03
N LEU A 73 -14.37 4.23 -12.75
CA LEU A 73 -14.21 3.21 -11.72
C LEU A 73 -14.00 3.81 -10.31
N VAL A 74 -13.61 5.09 -10.21
CA VAL A 74 -13.22 5.73 -8.96
C VAL A 74 -14.34 5.74 -7.90
N PRO A 75 -15.59 6.18 -8.18
CA PRO A 75 -16.57 6.39 -7.12
C PRO A 75 -16.85 5.14 -6.26
N GLY A 76 -17.09 3.99 -6.90
CA GLY A 76 -17.38 2.75 -6.19
C GLY A 76 -16.17 2.14 -5.50
N THR A 77 -15.02 2.16 -6.16
CA THR A 77 -13.78 1.62 -5.56
C THR A 77 -13.34 2.44 -4.35
N VAL A 78 -13.46 3.79 -4.43
CA VAL A 78 -13.16 4.71 -3.32
C VAL A 78 -14.13 4.50 -2.16
N ALA A 79 -15.44 4.49 -2.40
CA ALA A 79 -16.43 4.30 -1.34
C ALA A 79 -16.22 2.96 -0.61
N CYS A 80 -16.00 1.88 -1.36
CA CYS A 80 -15.77 0.55 -0.82
C CYS A 80 -14.45 0.47 -0.02
N ALA A 81 -13.36 1.04 -0.54
CA ALA A 81 -12.09 1.08 0.16
C ALA A 81 -12.16 1.91 1.45
N PHE A 82 -12.86 3.04 1.40
CA PHE A 82 -13.05 3.91 2.57
C PHE A 82 -13.73 3.17 3.72
N VAL A 83 -14.88 2.56 3.45
CA VAL A 83 -15.64 1.80 4.45
C VAL A 83 -14.85 0.58 4.93
N GLY A 84 -14.26 -0.18 4.01
CA GLY A 84 -13.43 -1.34 4.34
C GLY A 84 -12.27 -0.98 5.24
N SER A 85 -11.56 0.10 4.93
CA SER A 85 -10.38 0.51 5.70
C SER A 85 -10.73 1.03 7.09
N ILE A 86 -11.85 1.73 7.27
CA ILE A 86 -12.35 2.08 8.61
C ILE A 86 -12.63 0.82 9.42
N ALA A 87 -13.31 -0.16 8.83
CA ALA A 87 -13.60 -1.42 9.52
C ALA A 87 -12.30 -2.15 9.92
N GLY A 88 -11.33 -2.22 9.01
CA GLY A 88 -10.01 -2.82 9.27
C GLY A 88 -9.22 -2.09 10.35
N ALA A 89 -9.18 -0.76 10.34
CA ALA A 89 -8.48 0.04 11.34
C ALA A 89 -9.10 -0.10 12.74
N ASN A 90 -10.42 -0.12 12.84
CA ASN A 90 -11.10 -0.40 14.12
C ASN A 90 -10.80 -1.82 14.61
N LEU A 91 -10.77 -2.82 13.72
CA LEU A 91 -10.37 -4.18 14.08
C LEU A 91 -8.94 -4.22 14.61
N ALA A 92 -8.00 -3.50 13.98
CA ALA A 92 -6.62 -3.40 14.45
C ALA A 92 -6.52 -2.83 15.87
N LEU A 93 -7.36 -1.84 16.21
CA LEU A 93 -7.36 -1.21 17.55
C LEU A 93 -7.85 -2.14 18.68
N ILE A 94 -8.66 -3.14 18.35
CA ILE A 94 -9.21 -4.11 19.34
C ILE A 94 -8.23 -5.26 19.59
N ILE A 95 -7.41 -5.60 18.61
CA ILE A 95 -6.50 -6.75 18.67
C ILE A 95 -5.21 -6.38 19.43
N SER A 96 -4.72 -7.29 20.26
CA SER A 96 -3.50 -7.07 21.04
C SER A 96 -2.24 -7.01 20.15
N ASP A 97 -1.22 -6.26 20.59
CA ASP A 97 0.09 -6.14 19.93
C ASP A 97 0.72 -7.50 19.62
N LYS A 98 0.55 -8.50 20.51
CA LYS A 98 1.09 -9.84 20.33
C LYS A 98 0.47 -10.54 19.12
N VAL A 99 -0.85 -10.46 18.97
CA VAL A 99 -1.56 -11.05 17.85
C VAL A 99 -1.22 -10.31 16.55
N LEU A 100 -1.17 -8.98 16.58
CA LEU A 100 -0.75 -8.18 15.41
C LEU A 100 0.65 -8.54 14.94
N LYS A 101 1.63 -8.69 15.87
CA LYS A 101 2.99 -9.17 15.51
C LYS A 101 2.97 -10.56 14.89
N THR A 102 2.18 -11.47 15.45
CA THR A 102 2.05 -12.83 14.93
C THR A 102 1.45 -12.82 13.51
N VAL A 103 0.37 -12.08 13.30
CA VAL A 103 -0.25 -11.91 11.96
C VAL A 103 0.77 -11.38 10.95
N LEU A 104 1.62 -10.44 11.36
CA LEU A 104 2.69 -9.87 10.54
C LEU A 104 3.64 -10.95 10.00
N VAL A 105 4.10 -11.82 10.88
CA VAL A 105 5.05 -12.89 10.53
C VAL A 105 4.45 -13.86 9.49
N PHE A 106 3.15 -14.14 9.57
CA PHE A 106 2.49 -15.06 8.65
C PHE A 106 2.01 -14.39 7.36
N VAL A 107 1.54 -13.15 7.42
CA VAL A 107 1.01 -12.44 6.25
C VAL A 107 2.12 -12.05 5.29
N LEU A 108 3.27 -11.60 5.77
CA LEU A 108 4.38 -11.18 4.90
C LEU A 108 4.85 -12.28 3.93
N PRO A 109 5.08 -13.55 4.35
CA PRO A 109 5.43 -14.63 3.42
C PRO A 109 4.34 -14.92 2.40
N VAL A 110 3.07 -14.90 2.82
CA VAL A 110 1.92 -15.14 1.93
C VAL A 110 1.84 -14.06 0.86
N VAL A 111 1.99 -12.78 1.24
CA VAL A 111 2.04 -11.66 0.29
C VAL A 111 3.19 -11.84 -0.69
N ALA A 112 4.39 -12.13 -0.18
CA ALA A 112 5.56 -12.36 -1.01
C ALA A 112 5.33 -13.52 -2.00
N PHE A 113 4.78 -14.63 -1.53
CA PHE A 113 4.48 -15.80 -2.37
C PHE A 113 3.45 -15.48 -3.46
N CYS A 114 2.33 -14.83 -3.12
CA CYS A 114 1.29 -14.45 -4.07
C CYS A 114 1.84 -13.57 -5.21
N VAL A 115 2.72 -12.63 -4.86
CA VAL A 115 3.31 -11.72 -5.85
C VAL A 115 4.36 -12.41 -6.71
N LEU A 116 5.18 -13.32 -6.14
CA LEU A 116 6.19 -14.08 -6.90
C LEU A 116 5.58 -15.07 -7.88
N ARG A 117 4.44 -15.67 -7.53
CA ARG A 117 3.75 -16.65 -8.36
C ARG A 117 3.23 -16.07 -9.66
N ASP A 118 2.79 -14.81 -9.65
CA ASP A 118 2.11 -14.18 -10.79
C ASP A 118 3.11 -13.43 -11.70
N LYS A 119 3.66 -14.18 -12.66
CA LYS A 119 4.65 -13.66 -13.62
C LYS A 119 4.04 -12.84 -14.76
N ASP A 120 2.79 -13.10 -15.13
CA ASP A 120 2.10 -12.44 -16.25
C ASP A 120 0.97 -11.53 -15.79
N LEU A 121 1.19 -10.23 -15.95
CA LEU A 121 0.23 -9.17 -15.59
C LEU A 121 -0.59 -8.68 -16.79
N LYS A 122 -0.59 -9.42 -17.91
CA LYS A 122 -1.41 -9.07 -19.07
C LYS A 122 -2.85 -9.52 -18.83
N PRO A 123 -3.83 -8.61 -18.94
CA PRO A 123 -5.23 -8.98 -18.81
C PRO A 123 -5.67 -9.81 -20.02
N VAL A 124 -6.28 -10.96 -19.77
CA VAL A 124 -7.05 -11.70 -20.76
C VAL A 124 -8.51 -11.38 -20.49
N ILE A 125 -9.19 -10.72 -21.42
CA ILE A 125 -10.61 -10.35 -21.29
C ILE A 125 -11.45 -11.51 -21.82
N PRO A 126 -12.25 -12.20 -20.96
CA PRO A 126 -13.14 -13.27 -21.41
C PRO A 126 -14.31 -12.73 -22.24
N GLU A 127 -14.85 -13.56 -23.14
CA GLU A 127 -16.11 -13.25 -23.80
C GLU A 127 -17.22 -12.99 -22.77
N GLY A 128 -18.04 -11.97 -23.00
CA GLY A 128 -19.13 -11.56 -22.09
C GLY A 128 -18.69 -10.83 -20.82
N PHE A 129 -17.42 -10.38 -20.72
CA PHE A 129 -16.98 -9.53 -19.61
C PHE A 129 -17.47 -8.10 -19.82
N THR A 130 -18.44 -7.67 -19.02
CA THR A 130 -19.09 -6.36 -19.13
C THR A 130 -18.46 -5.32 -18.20
N SER A 131 -18.57 -4.04 -18.55
CA SER A 131 -18.12 -2.93 -17.70
C SER A 131 -18.79 -2.92 -16.31
N LYS A 132 -20.07 -3.36 -16.22
CA LYS A 132 -20.78 -3.50 -14.95
C LYS A 132 -20.14 -4.59 -14.07
N LYS A 133 -19.78 -5.73 -14.65
CA LYS A 133 -19.09 -6.82 -13.93
C LYS A 133 -17.72 -6.39 -13.46
N GLN A 134 -16.98 -5.67 -14.31
CA GLN A 134 -15.68 -5.09 -13.95
C GLN A 134 -15.81 -4.15 -12.75
N TYR A 135 -16.74 -3.21 -12.80
CA TYR A 135 -17.00 -2.26 -11.72
C TYR A 135 -17.30 -2.95 -10.40
N LEU A 136 -18.21 -3.94 -10.40
CA LEU A 136 -18.58 -4.69 -9.18
C LEU A 136 -17.41 -5.49 -8.61
N ILE A 137 -16.62 -6.15 -9.45
CA ILE A 137 -15.44 -6.90 -9.01
C ILE A 137 -14.42 -5.95 -8.38
N MET A 138 -14.13 -4.82 -9.02
CA MET A 138 -13.16 -3.86 -8.51
C MET A 138 -13.62 -3.21 -7.20
N ALA A 139 -14.91 -2.90 -7.07
CA ALA A 139 -15.51 -2.39 -5.84
C ALA A 139 -15.40 -3.42 -4.69
N ALA A 140 -15.75 -4.68 -4.96
CA ALA A 140 -15.63 -5.77 -3.98
C ALA A 140 -14.18 -6.00 -3.56
N CYS A 141 -13.24 -6.04 -4.51
CA CYS A 141 -11.81 -6.14 -4.22
C CYS A 141 -11.32 -4.96 -3.38
N SER A 142 -11.77 -3.74 -3.70
CA SER A 142 -11.41 -2.53 -2.94
C SER A 142 -11.92 -2.58 -1.51
N PHE A 143 -13.11 -3.14 -1.28
CA PHE A 143 -13.66 -3.33 0.06
C PHE A 143 -12.83 -4.33 0.87
N VAL A 144 -12.62 -5.54 0.34
CA VAL A 144 -11.90 -6.62 1.05
C VAL A 144 -10.45 -6.23 1.30
N ILE A 145 -9.76 -5.72 0.26
CA ILE A 145 -8.37 -5.29 0.40
C ILE A 145 -8.29 -4.01 1.25
N GLY A 146 -9.31 -3.15 1.23
CA GLY A 146 -9.44 -2.01 2.11
C GLY A 146 -9.51 -2.41 3.59
N ILE A 147 -10.27 -3.47 3.96
CA ILE A 147 -10.26 -4.02 5.32
C ILE A 147 -8.84 -4.45 5.71
N TYR A 148 -8.17 -5.20 4.82
CA TYR A 148 -6.78 -5.62 5.06
C TYR A 148 -5.84 -4.42 5.23
N ASP A 149 -5.98 -3.38 4.40
CA ASP A 149 -5.14 -2.18 4.47
C ASP A 149 -5.36 -1.36 5.75
N GLY A 150 -6.61 -1.21 6.15
CA GLY A 150 -6.94 -0.55 7.42
C GLY A 150 -6.43 -1.33 8.63
N PHE A 151 -6.54 -2.66 8.59
CA PHE A 151 -6.08 -3.55 9.64
C PHE A 151 -4.56 -3.58 9.75
N TYR A 152 -3.86 -3.67 8.62
CA TYR A 152 -2.42 -3.91 8.61
C TYR A 152 -1.66 -3.14 7.52
N GLY A 153 -1.97 -3.35 6.24
CA GLY A 153 -1.57 -2.56 5.08
C GLY A 153 -0.38 -3.01 4.24
N PRO A 154 0.65 -3.73 4.71
CA PRO A 154 1.79 -4.08 3.87
C PRO A 154 1.40 -4.88 2.63
N GLY A 155 1.82 -4.41 1.45
CA GLY A 155 1.51 -5.08 0.18
C GLY A 155 0.14 -4.75 -0.43
N THR A 156 -0.67 -3.92 0.20
CA THR A 156 -2.00 -3.52 -0.29
C THR A 156 -1.99 -3.08 -1.74
N GLY A 157 -1.08 -2.20 -2.13
CA GLY A 157 -0.99 -1.74 -3.51
C GLY A 157 -0.70 -2.87 -4.49
N THR A 158 0.13 -3.83 -4.10
CA THR A 158 0.40 -5.02 -4.93
C THR A 158 -0.82 -5.92 -5.04
N PHE A 159 -1.55 -6.17 -3.93
CA PHE A 159 -2.80 -6.94 -3.98
C PHE A 159 -3.86 -6.26 -4.83
N LEU A 160 -4.04 -4.96 -4.68
CA LEU A 160 -4.95 -4.20 -5.53
C LEU A 160 -4.54 -4.28 -7.01
N LEU A 161 -3.24 -4.18 -7.32
CA LEU A 161 -2.75 -4.27 -8.69
C LEU A 161 -3.06 -5.64 -9.30
N LEU A 162 -2.80 -6.72 -8.57
CA LEU A 162 -3.15 -8.07 -8.98
C LEU A 162 -4.67 -8.24 -9.15
N ALA A 163 -5.46 -7.77 -8.20
CA ALA A 163 -6.91 -7.86 -8.27
C ALA A 163 -7.46 -7.09 -9.48
N PHE A 164 -7.00 -5.87 -9.70
CA PHE A 164 -7.49 -5.01 -10.78
C PHE A 164 -7.06 -5.52 -12.16
N THR A 165 -5.85 -6.06 -12.29
CA THR A 165 -5.38 -6.64 -13.56
C THR A 165 -5.98 -8.02 -13.82
N LYS A 166 -5.98 -8.93 -12.85
CA LYS A 166 -6.40 -10.33 -13.05
C LYS A 166 -7.91 -10.52 -12.98
N LEU A 167 -8.56 -9.93 -11.98
CA LEU A 167 -10.01 -10.07 -11.76
C LEU A 167 -10.78 -8.95 -12.46
N GLY A 168 -10.34 -7.71 -12.31
CA GLY A 168 -10.95 -6.54 -12.93
C GLY A 168 -10.63 -6.39 -14.42
N LYS A 169 -9.67 -7.16 -14.95
CA LYS A 169 -9.26 -7.14 -16.38
C LYS A 169 -8.83 -5.76 -16.87
N LEU A 170 -8.34 -4.93 -15.98
CA LEU A 170 -7.83 -3.61 -16.29
C LEU A 170 -6.40 -3.72 -16.85
N ASP A 171 -6.07 -2.90 -17.85
CA ASP A 171 -4.69 -2.81 -18.31
C ASP A 171 -3.77 -2.28 -17.21
N MET A 172 -2.47 -2.57 -17.30
CA MET A 172 -1.51 -2.28 -16.24
C MET A 172 -1.41 -0.78 -15.93
N GLU A 173 -1.53 0.08 -16.93
CA GLU A 173 -1.41 1.53 -16.75
C GLU A 173 -2.59 2.07 -15.95
N LYS A 174 -3.82 1.73 -16.37
CA LYS A 174 -5.04 2.11 -15.67
C LYS A 174 -5.15 1.44 -14.30
N ALA A 175 -4.72 0.17 -14.19
CA ALA A 175 -4.67 -0.52 -12.92
C ALA A 175 -3.75 0.21 -11.94
N THR A 176 -2.54 0.60 -12.35
CA THR A 176 -1.60 1.33 -11.50
C THR A 176 -2.18 2.65 -11.01
N GLY A 177 -2.83 3.41 -11.89
CA GLY A 177 -3.47 4.68 -11.53
C GLY A 177 -4.63 4.49 -10.54
N ASN A 178 -5.56 3.57 -10.84
CA ASN A 178 -6.71 3.31 -9.94
C ASN A 178 -6.29 2.72 -8.60
N VAL A 179 -5.28 1.86 -8.57
CA VAL A 179 -4.68 1.34 -7.31
C VAL A 179 -4.22 2.48 -6.41
N LYS A 180 -3.57 3.50 -6.95
CA LYS A 180 -3.10 4.63 -6.14
C LYS A 180 -4.25 5.45 -5.55
N VAL A 181 -5.33 5.66 -6.30
CA VAL A 181 -6.53 6.32 -5.79
C VAL A 181 -7.15 5.54 -4.64
N VAL A 182 -7.32 4.22 -4.81
CA VAL A 182 -7.89 3.33 -3.78
C VAL A 182 -6.98 3.24 -2.56
N ASN A 183 -5.66 3.10 -2.77
CA ASN A 183 -4.68 3.03 -1.68
C ASN A 183 -4.58 4.35 -0.89
N LEU A 184 -4.66 5.49 -1.57
CA LEU A 184 -4.74 6.80 -0.90
C LEU A 184 -5.99 6.89 -0.03
N THR A 185 -7.14 6.48 -0.57
CA THR A 185 -8.41 6.49 0.15
C THR A 185 -8.35 5.62 1.41
N SER A 186 -7.84 4.41 1.29
CA SER A 186 -7.72 3.50 2.43
C SER A 186 -6.72 4.00 3.48
N ASN A 187 -5.60 4.59 3.06
CA ASN A 187 -4.64 5.21 3.98
C ASN A 187 -5.24 6.41 4.72
N ILE A 188 -6.00 7.29 4.03
CA ILE A 188 -6.67 8.44 4.66
C ILE A 188 -7.73 7.98 5.66
N SER A 189 -8.58 7.02 5.29
CA SER A 189 -9.65 6.54 6.18
C SER A 189 -9.11 5.83 7.42
N ALA A 190 -8.07 4.99 7.28
CA ALA A 190 -7.38 4.40 8.41
C ALA A 190 -6.67 5.46 9.26
N LEU A 191 -6.01 6.45 8.64
CA LEU A 191 -5.37 7.56 9.33
C LEU A 191 -6.37 8.32 10.22
N ILE A 192 -7.55 8.66 9.70
CA ILE A 192 -8.62 9.32 10.47
C ILE A 192 -8.97 8.47 11.71
N THR A 193 -9.17 7.17 11.53
CA THR A 193 -9.49 6.24 12.64
C THR A 193 -8.38 6.22 13.69
N PHE A 194 -7.11 6.16 13.29
CA PHE A 194 -5.98 6.15 14.21
C PHE A 194 -5.71 7.52 14.87
N ILE A 195 -6.04 8.64 14.21
CA ILE A 195 -6.01 9.99 14.82
C ILE A 195 -7.02 10.06 15.95
N LEU A 196 -8.25 9.62 15.71
CA LEU A 196 -9.31 9.60 16.71
C LEU A 196 -8.98 8.71 17.90
N ALA A 197 -8.23 7.64 17.65
CA ALA A 197 -7.73 6.73 18.70
C ALA A 197 -6.46 7.24 19.42
N GLY A 198 -5.90 8.39 19.04
CA GLY A 198 -4.70 8.96 19.67
C GLY A 198 -3.41 8.13 19.49
N LYS A 199 -3.30 7.34 18.42
CA LYS A 199 -2.18 6.42 18.21
C LYS A 199 -1.05 6.97 17.34
N ILE A 200 -1.16 8.20 16.86
CA ILE A 200 -0.16 8.81 15.96
C ILE A 200 1.01 9.40 16.76
N LEU A 201 2.23 9.08 16.38
CA LEU A 201 3.45 9.75 16.81
C LEU A 201 3.74 10.91 15.86
N TRP A 202 3.14 12.08 16.15
CA TRP A 202 3.10 13.20 15.21
C TRP A 202 4.47 13.66 14.71
N VAL A 203 5.44 13.85 15.62
CA VAL A 203 6.77 14.36 15.24
C VAL A 203 7.48 13.39 14.31
N LEU A 204 7.50 12.09 14.64
CA LEU A 204 8.10 11.05 13.79
C LEU A 204 7.32 10.90 12.47
N GLY A 205 5.99 10.90 12.54
CA GLY A 205 5.12 10.73 11.38
C GLY A 205 5.26 11.87 10.38
N LEU A 206 5.32 13.13 10.84
CA LEU A 206 5.53 14.29 9.98
C LEU A 206 6.94 14.31 9.37
N SER A 207 7.97 13.98 10.14
CA SER A 207 9.31 13.83 9.60
C SER A 207 9.37 12.73 8.54
N ALA A 208 8.85 11.55 8.83
CA ALA A 208 8.75 10.45 7.88
C ALA A 208 7.91 10.80 6.63
N SER A 209 6.89 11.65 6.78
CA SER A 209 6.06 12.14 5.65
C SER A 209 6.88 12.91 4.63
N VAL A 210 7.84 13.73 5.05
CA VAL A 210 8.73 14.45 4.12
C VAL A 210 9.52 13.47 3.26
N PHE A 211 10.07 12.43 3.88
CA PHE A 211 10.82 11.38 3.17
C PHE A 211 9.91 10.52 2.29
N SER A 212 8.70 10.21 2.76
CA SER A 212 7.69 9.49 1.98
C SER A 212 7.29 10.27 0.73
N ILE A 213 7.03 11.56 0.85
CA ILE A 213 6.73 12.47 -0.28
C ILE A 213 7.85 12.43 -1.30
N ALA A 214 9.11 12.58 -0.87
CA ALA A 214 10.25 12.55 -1.76
C ALA A 214 10.38 11.20 -2.50
N GLY A 215 10.24 10.08 -1.78
CA GLY A 215 10.26 8.74 -2.37
C GLY A 215 9.14 8.53 -3.38
N HIS A 216 7.90 8.86 -3.01
CA HIS A 216 6.74 8.74 -3.90
C HIS A 216 6.84 9.63 -5.14
N TYR A 217 7.36 10.85 -5.00
CA TYR A 217 7.56 11.75 -6.12
C TYR A 217 8.53 11.16 -7.15
N LEU A 218 9.69 10.68 -6.70
CA LEU A 218 10.68 10.07 -7.57
C LEU A 218 10.17 8.77 -8.22
N GLY A 219 9.54 7.91 -7.43
CA GLY A 219 8.97 6.64 -7.93
C GLY A 219 7.87 6.87 -8.95
N ALA A 220 6.93 7.77 -8.69
CA ALA A 220 5.85 8.09 -9.61
C ALA A 220 6.37 8.71 -10.94
N HIS A 221 7.37 9.59 -10.85
CA HIS A 221 8.03 10.15 -12.04
C HIS A 221 8.67 9.05 -12.90
N MET A 222 9.32 8.06 -12.27
CA MET A 222 9.91 6.93 -12.98
C MET A 222 8.86 6.04 -13.64
N VAL A 223 7.69 5.82 -13.01
CA VAL A 223 6.59 5.04 -13.60
C VAL A 223 6.07 5.73 -14.86
N VAL A 224 5.81 7.03 -14.79
CA VAL A 224 5.31 7.79 -15.94
C VAL A 224 6.34 7.81 -17.08
N LYS A 225 7.63 7.94 -16.77
CA LYS A 225 8.71 8.00 -17.78
C LYS A 225 9.01 6.63 -18.41
N ASN A 226 9.07 5.56 -17.61
CA ASN A 226 9.54 4.25 -18.05
C ASN A 226 8.40 3.23 -18.25
N GLY A 227 7.17 3.60 -17.86
CA GLY A 227 6.00 2.73 -17.97
C GLY A 227 6.10 1.45 -17.14
N VAL A 228 5.39 0.42 -17.59
CA VAL A 228 5.26 -0.87 -16.90
C VAL A 228 6.59 -1.63 -16.75
N LYS A 229 7.59 -1.32 -17.54
CA LYS A 229 8.88 -2.04 -17.55
C LYS A 229 9.61 -1.99 -16.21
N ILE A 230 9.44 -0.91 -15.44
CA ILE A 230 10.11 -0.74 -14.14
C ILE A 230 9.35 -1.40 -12.99
N ILE A 231 8.05 -1.62 -13.13
CA ILE A 231 7.21 -2.14 -12.05
C ILE A 231 7.65 -3.56 -11.66
N LYS A 232 7.82 -4.44 -12.63
CA LYS A 232 8.15 -5.86 -12.40
C LYS A 232 9.49 -6.07 -11.68
N PRO A 233 10.62 -5.48 -12.10
CA PRO A 233 11.90 -5.65 -11.39
C PRO A 233 11.88 -5.08 -9.97
N ILE A 234 11.18 -3.99 -9.72
CA ILE A 234 11.06 -3.41 -8.38
C ILE A 234 10.21 -4.31 -7.47
N ILE A 235 9.09 -4.87 -7.95
CA ILE A 235 8.33 -5.89 -7.21
C ILE A 235 9.24 -7.06 -6.83
N LEU A 236 9.99 -7.62 -7.78
CA LEU A 236 10.88 -8.75 -7.52
C LEU A 236 11.98 -8.42 -6.51
N LEU A 237 12.57 -7.21 -6.58
CA LEU A 237 13.56 -6.74 -5.62
C LEU A 237 12.98 -6.68 -4.20
N VAL A 238 11.80 -6.06 -4.04
CA VAL A 238 11.13 -5.95 -2.73
C VAL A 238 10.83 -7.32 -2.14
N LEU A 239 10.35 -8.23 -2.97
CA LEU A 239 10.05 -9.59 -2.56
C LEU A 239 11.30 -10.38 -2.17
N ALA A 240 12.40 -10.21 -2.91
CA ALA A 240 13.67 -10.82 -2.55
C ALA A 240 14.16 -10.32 -1.18
N LEU A 241 14.09 -9.02 -0.93
CA LEU A 241 14.44 -8.43 0.37
C LEU A 241 13.55 -8.94 1.50
N LEU A 242 12.25 -9.13 1.25
CA LEU A 242 11.33 -9.71 2.20
C LEU A 242 11.63 -11.18 2.50
N LEU A 243 11.91 -11.99 1.47
CA LEU A 243 12.28 -13.38 1.65
C LEU A 243 13.57 -13.51 2.46
N ILE A 244 14.58 -12.71 2.14
CA ILE A 244 15.84 -12.67 2.88
C ILE A 244 15.57 -12.35 4.36
N LYS A 245 14.73 -11.35 4.63
CA LYS A 245 14.36 -10.98 5.99
C LYS A 245 13.67 -12.13 6.74
N ILE A 246 12.72 -12.82 6.10
CA ILE A 246 12.01 -13.96 6.69
C ILE A 246 12.96 -15.11 7.00
N VAL A 247 13.86 -15.44 6.06
CA VAL A 247 14.82 -16.54 6.23
C VAL A 247 15.84 -16.24 7.33
N LEU A 248 16.29 -14.99 7.44
CA LEU A 248 17.25 -14.57 8.47
C LEU A 248 16.61 -14.35 9.84
N GLY A 249 15.29 -14.39 9.95
CA GLY A 249 14.57 -14.18 11.22
C GLY A 249 14.74 -12.77 11.82
N ILE A 250 15.06 -11.77 10.96
CA ILE A 250 15.35 -10.39 11.36
C ILE A 250 14.10 -9.53 11.25
#